data_53cce857c5d32c251da23688027c6f9d
#
_entry.id   53cce857c5d32c251da23688027c6f9d
#
_cell.length_a   1.000
_cell.length_b   1.000
_cell.length_c   1.000
_cell.angle_alpha   90.00
_cell.angle_beta   90.00
_cell.angle_gamma   90.00
#
_symmetry.space_group_name_H-M   'P 1'
#
loop_
_entity.id
_entity.type
_entity.pdbx_description
1 polymer ?
#
loop_
_entity_poly.entity_id
_entity_poly.type
_entity_poly.pdbx_seq_one_letter_code
_entity_poly.pdbx_strand_id
1 'polypeptide(L)'
;LKMNFEEGINTILISPRRWGKTSLVKKVCEEVDKERVIPIFVDIFKCKTEYEFYNTLAEAVLKQTASQAELWMENARDFIARLSPKVSFSPEPTSEFALSLGISPKTHTPDEVLELAENIAQKKGKRIVVCIDEFQQIGEMPDSVSIQKRLRSVWQHQRLTSYCLFGSKKHTMMNVFQKKSMPLYQFGDFKYLDKIPTNTWIEYIVQHFKDRQRTISPELAGDICKSVDNYSSYVQQLSWLVFSLIDEGQ
;
A
#
# COMPACT_ATOMS: atom_id res chain seq x y z
N LEU A 1 -11.79 -2.55 6.68
CA LEU A 1 -10.45 -2.03 6.44
C LEU A 1 -10.34 -0.55 6.86
N LYS A 2 -11.29 0.31 6.44
CA LYS A 2 -11.33 1.73 6.82
C LYS A 2 -11.24 1.94 8.35
N MET A 3 -12.07 1.24 9.10
CA MET A 3 -12.04 1.28 10.57
C MET A 3 -10.64 0.94 11.13
N ASN A 4 -9.97 -0.10 10.59
CA ASN A 4 -8.63 -0.45 11.04
C ASN A 4 -7.62 0.69 10.81
N PHE A 5 -7.74 1.42 9.69
CA PHE A 5 -6.90 2.57 9.39
C PHE A 5 -7.14 3.72 10.37
N GLU A 6 -8.40 4.02 10.66
CA GLU A 6 -8.81 5.12 11.54
C GLU A 6 -8.46 4.82 13.01
N GLU A 7 -8.53 3.56 13.43
CA GLU A 7 -8.21 3.14 14.80
C GLU A 7 -6.74 2.73 15.01
N GLY A 8 -5.91 2.77 13.96
CA GLY A 8 -4.48 2.45 14.05
C GLY A 8 -4.19 0.96 14.25
N ILE A 9 -5.03 0.09 13.67
CA ILE A 9 -4.88 -1.37 13.77
C ILE A 9 -4.05 -1.86 12.58
N ASN A 10 -2.91 -2.51 12.88
CA ASN A 10 -2.13 -3.18 11.85
C ASN A 10 -2.97 -4.22 11.13
N THR A 11 -2.90 -4.25 9.82
CA THR A 11 -3.72 -5.11 8.99
C THR A 11 -2.88 -5.90 8.01
N ILE A 12 -3.15 -7.20 7.89
CA ILE A 12 -2.54 -8.09 6.92
C ILE A 12 -3.64 -8.48 5.91
N LEU A 13 -3.54 -7.99 4.67
CA LEU A 13 -4.51 -8.28 3.63
C LEU A 13 -3.94 -9.28 2.63
N ILE A 14 -4.54 -10.45 2.53
CA ILE A 14 -4.10 -11.55 1.68
C ILE A 14 -5.19 -11.88 0.66
N SER A 15 -4.83 -11.93 -0.61
CA SER A 15 -5.67 -12.48 -1.66
C SER A 15 -4.86 -12.86 -2.90
N PRO A 16 -5.40 -13.69 -3.79
CA PRO A 16 -4.78 -13.97 -5.07
C PRO A 16 -4.52 -12.71 -5.91
N ARG A 17 -3.67 -12.85 -6.92
CA ARG A 17 -3.44 -11.79 -7.91
C ARG A 17 -4.73 -11.42 -8.62
N ARG A 18 -4.86 -10.14 -9.02
CA ARG A 18 -5.96 -9.62 -9.84
C ARG A 18 -7.35 -9.64 -9.18
N TRP A 19 -7.41 -9.76 -7.85
CA TRP A 19 -8.67 -9.68 -7.09
C TRP A 19 -9.00 -8.27 -6.58
N GLY A 20 -8.19 -7.27 -6.95
CA GLY A 20 -8.49 -5.87 -6.62
C GLY A 20 -7.92 -5.37 -5.28
N LYS A 21 -6.95 -6.08 -4.64
CA LYS A 21 -6.32 -5.63 -3.38
C LYS A 21 -5.86 -4.18 -3.41
N THR A 22 -5.00 -3.88 -4.38
CA THR A 22 -4.40 -2.55 -4.54
C THR A 22 -5.48 -1.48 -4.75
N SER A 23 -6.51 -1.79 -5.58
CA SER A 23 -7.65 -0.89 -5.79
C SER A 23 -8.45 -0.67 -4.52
N LEU A 24 -8.72 -1.74 -3.75
CA LEU A 24 -9.41 -1.64 -2.46
C LEU A 24 -8.62 -0.76 -1.47
N VAL A 25 -7.32 -1.01 -1.31
CA VAL A 25 -6.49 -0.23 -0.39
C VAL A 25 -6.45 1.25 -0.80
N LYS A 26 -6.24 1.54 -2.08
CA LYS A 26 -6.26 2.91 -2.60
C LYS A 26 -7.60 3.59 -2.36
N LYS A 27 -8.71 2.91 -2.61
CA LYS A 27 -10.06 3.43 -2.36
C LYS A 27 -10.26 3.76 -0.88
N VAL A 28 -9.86 2.86 0.02
CA VAL A 28 -9.91 3.13 1.47
C VAL A 28 -9.03 4.32 1.84
N CYS A 29 -7.82 4.41 1.27
CA CYS A 29 -6.95 5.57 1.48
C CYS A 29 -7.58 6.90 1.02
N GLU A 30 -8.44 6.90 0.00
CA GLU A 30 -9.20 8.08 -0.41
C GLU A 30 -10.32 8.44 0.58
N GLU A 31 -10.95 7.45 1.20
CA GLU A 31 -12.16 7.56 2.02
C GLU A 31 -11.92 7.76 3.52
N VAL A 32 -10.69 7.55 4.03
CA VAL A 32 -10.38 7.84 5.43
C VAL A 32 -10.48 9.32 5.74
N ASP A 33 -10.78 9.64 6.97
CA ASP A 33 -10.81 11.02 7.47
C ASP A 33 -9.38 11.61 7.44
N LYS A 34 -9.13 12.49 6.47
CA LYS A 34 -7.83 13.15 6.24
C LYS A 34 -7.42 14.11 7.36
N GLU A 35 -8.37 14.56 8.20
CA GLU A 35 -8.05 15.36 9.36
C GLU A 35 -7.43 14.52 10.48
N ARG A 36 -7.72 13.24 10.52
CA ARG A 36 -7.23 12.30 11.54
C ARG A 36 -6.12 11.39 11.06
N VAL A 37 -6.13 10.99 9.77
CA VAL A 37 -5.26 9.95 9.23
C VAL A 37 -4.59 10.39 7.94
N ILE A 38 -3.29 10.18 7.85
CA ILE A 38 -2.49 10.35 6.64
C ILE A 38 -2.16 8.96 6.09
N PRO A 39 -2.80 8.50 5.01
CA PRO A 39 -2.43 7.26 4.37
C PRO A 39 -1.20 7.45 3.48
N ILE A 40 -0.24 6.53 3.58
CA ILE A 40 0.97 6.47 2.76
C ILE A 40 0.94 5.16 1.98
N PHE A 41 1.07 5.23 0.67
CA PHE A 41 1.12 4.05 -0.20
C PHE A 41 2.55 3.80 -0.68
N VAL A 42 3.02 2.57 -0.50
CA VAL A 42 4.37 2.12 -0.88
C VAL A 42 4.26 0.82 -1.68
N ASP A 43 4.84 0.78 -2.87
CA ASP A 43 4.97 -0.46 -3.65
C ASP A 43 6.43 -0.91 -3.62
N ILE A 44 6.67 -2.10 -3.05
CA ILE A 44 8.01 -2.66 -2.91
C ILE A 44 8.29 -3.80 -3.90
N PHE A 45 7.50 -3.93 -4.95
CA PHE A 45 7.65 -4.99 -5.97
C PHE A 45 9.06 -5.07 -6.56
N LYS A 46 9.70 -3.91 -6.78
CA LYS A 46 11.04 -3.82 -7.38
C LYS A 46 12.18 -3.99 -6.37
N CYS A 47 11.90 -3.91 -5.08
CA CYS A 47 12.93 -4.00 -4.05
C CYS A 47 13.49 -5.42 -3.95
N LYS A 48 14.79 -5.56 -4.13
CA LYS A 48 15.52 -6.83 -4.05
C LYS A 48 16.39 -6.92 -2.79
N THR A 49 16.70 -5.79 -2.20
CA THR A 49 17.58 -5.66 -1.05
C THR A 49 16.90 -4.89 0.08
N GLU A 50 17.38 -5.12 1.32
CA GLU A 50 16.96 -4.37 2.50
C GLU A 50 17.16 -2.85 2.31
N TYR A 51 18.26 -2.46 1.68
CA TYR A 51 18.60 -1.08 1.37
C TYR A 51 17.57 -0.42 0.43
N GLU A 52 17.22 -1.08 -0.67
CA GLU A 52 16.20 -0.58 -1.61
C GLU A 52 14.83 -0.44 -0.92
N PHE A 53 14.50 -1.35 -0.02
CA PHE A 53 13.27 -1.27 0.77
C PHE A 53 13.25 -0.03 1.66
N TYR A 54 14.31 0.23 2.44
CA TYR A 54 14.34 1.41 3.30
C TYR A 54 14.30 2.71 2.53
N ASN A 55 14.96 2.78 1.38
CA ASN A 55 14.90 3.97 0.52
C ASN A 55 13.51 4.22 -0.02
N THR A 56 12.88 3.17 -0.56
CA THR A 56 11.52 3.25 -1.11
C THR A 56 10.53 3.67 -0.02
N LEU A 57 10.68 3.14 1.19
CA LEU A 57 9.85 3.51 2.34
C LEU A 57 10.06 4.98 2.74
N ALA A 58 11.31 5.41 2.93
CA ALA A 58 11.63 6.79 3.31
C ALA A 58 11.13 7.80 2.28
N GLU A 59 11.36 7.53 0.99
CA GLU A 59 10.90 8.37 -0.11
C GLU A 59 9.37 8.50 -0.12
N ALA A 60 8.66 7.39 0.02
CA ALA A 60 7.20 7.40 0.03
C ALA A 60 6.63 8.16 1.25
N VAL A 61 7.22 7.96 2.44
CA VAL A 61 6.83 8.67 3.65
C VAL A 61 7.02 10.17 3.49
N LEU A 62 8.20 10.61 3.06
CA LEU A 62 8.51 12.03 2.90
C LEU A 62 7.62 12.68 1.82
N LYS A 63 7.53 12.07 0.64
CA LYS A 63 6.76 12.60 -0.50
C LYS A 63 5.28 12.77 -0.19
N GLN A 64 4.67 11.85 0.57
CA GLN A 64 3.24 11.86 0.84
C GLN A 64 2.87 12.60 2.13
N THR A 65 3.84 12.94 2.98
CA THR A 65 3.62 13.70 4.20
C THR A 65 4.05 15.17 4.12
N ALA A 66 4.98 15.52 3.24
CA ALA A 66 5.40 16.90 3.07
C ALA A 66 4.31 17.73 2.37
N SER A 67 4.03 18.92 2.90
CA SER A 67 3.21 19.92 2.19
C SER A 67 3.97 20.49 1.00
N GLN A 68 3.25 21.05 0.01
CA GLN A 68 3.90 21.73 -1.11
C GLN A 68 4.83 22.86 -0.64
N ALA A 69 4.46 23.59 0.39
CA ALA A 69 5.28 24.63 0.97
C ALA A 69 6.57 24.09 1.62
N GLU A 70 6.50 22.91 2.27
CA GLU A 70 7.66 22.23 2.85
C GLU A 70 8.62 21.68 1.78
N LEU A 71 8.08 21.29 0.62
CA LEU A 71 8.89 20.81 -0.53
C LEU A 71 9.54 21.95 -1.30
N TRP A 72 8.96 23.17 -1.29
CA TRP A 72 9.47 24.35 -2.01
C TRP A 72 10.47 25.18 -1.22
N MET A 73 10.56 24.98 0.10
CA MET A 73 11.54 25.69 0.90
C MET A 73 12.92 25.08 0.68
N GLU A 74 13.94 25.93 0.51
CA GLU A 74 15.38 25.57 0.51
C GLU A 74 15.81 24.71 1.71
N ASN A 75 14.90 24.44 2.62
CA ASN A 75 15.03 23.81 3.92
C ASN A 75 14.33 22.44 4.03
N ALA A 76 14.03 21.72 2.94
CA ALA A 76 13.60 20.33 3.04
C ALA A 76 14.63 19.48 3.85
N ARG A 77 15.93 19.81 3.74
CA ARG A 77 16.99 19.26 4.58
C ARG A 77 16.78 19.57 6.05
N ASP A 78 16.48 20.82 6.40
CA ASP A 78 16.27 21.25 7.78
C ASP A 78 14.97 20.67 8.35
N PHE A 79 13.96 20.51 7.53
CA PHE A 79 12.71 19.83 7.92
C PHE A 79 12.98 18.37 8.28
N ILE A 80 13.69 17.64 7.45
CA ILE A 80 14.06 16.24 7.70
C ILE A 80 15.04 16.14 8.89
N ALA A 81 16.03 17.02 8.99
CA ALA A 81 16.94 17.07 10.13
C ALA A 81 16.23 17.33 11.46
N ARG A 82 15.13 18.11 11.46
CA ARG A 82 14.28 18.31 12.63
C ARG A 82 13.41 17.11 12.96
N LEU A 83 13.01 16.32 11.95
CA LEU A 83 12.23 15.11 12.13
C LEU A 83 13.06 13.93 12.62
N SER A 84 14.30 13.87 12.19
CA SER A 84 15.30 12.87 12.56
C SER A 84 16.67 13.55 12.68
N PRO A 85 17.05 14.03 13.87
CA PRO A 85 18.29 14.79 14.06
C PRO A 85 19.57 14.03 13.70
N LYS A 86 19.48 12.69 13.55
CA LYS A 86 20.57 11.80 13.17
C LYS A 86 20.65 11.55 11.67
N VAL A 87 19.68 12.05 10.88
CA VAL A 87 19.65 11.90 9.43
C VAL A 87 20.70 12.80 8.80
N SER A 88 21.79 12.24 8.30
CA SER A 88 22.83 12.98 7.59
C SER A 88 22.62 12.90 6.08
N PHE A 89 22.90 14.00 5.38
CA PHE A 89 22.73 14.13 3.95
C PHE A 89 24.05 13.80 3.22
N SER A 90 23.98 12.96 2.18
CA SER A 90 25.12 12.63 1.33
C SER A 90 24.94 13.19 -0.10
N PRO A 91 26.03 13.52 -0.82
CA PRO A 91 25.96 14.14 -2.15
C PRO A 91 25.64 13.20 -3.32
N GLU A 92 25.46 11.90 -3.11
CA GLU A 92 25.16 10.95 -4.20
C GLU A 92 23.77 10.29 -4.03
N PRO A 93 22.72 10.83 -4.63
CA PRO A 93 21.37 10.32 -4.53
C PRO A 93 21.02 9.32 -5.64
N THR A 94 20.17 8.34 -5.33
CA THR A 94 19.77 7.24 -6.25
C THR A 94 18.38 7.39 -6.88
N SER A 95 17.59 8.40 -6.49
CA SER A 95 16.31 8.73 -7.12
C SER A 95 16.20 10.24 -7.37
N GLU A 96 15.40 10.66 -8.37
CA GLU A 96 15.19 12.10 -8.66
C GLU A 96 14.66 12.88 -7.46
N PHE A 97 13.84 12.25 -6.63
CA PHE A 97 13.29 12.85 -5.41
C PHE A 97 14.35 12.91 -4.29
N ALA A 98 15.09 11.84 -4.06
CA ALA A 98 16.21 11.81 -3.13
C ALA A 98 17.32 12.78 -3.60
N LEU A 99 17.51 12.95 -4.94
CA LEU A 99 18.33 13.98 -5.57
C LEU A 99 17.90 15.38 -5.15
N SER A 100 16.61 15.68 -5.24
CA SER A 100 16.07 17.01 -4.90
C SER A 100 16.18 17.33 -3.41
N LEU A 101 16.18 16.33 -2.54
CA LEU A 101 16.30 16.47 -1.09
C LEU A 101 17.69 16.25 -0.54
N GLY A 102 18.65 15.79 -1.38
CA GLY A 102 20.02 15.48 -0.96
C GLY A 102 20.12 14.34 0.05
N ILE A 103 19.17 13.40 0.03
CA ILE A 103 19.12 12.24 0.92
C ILE A 103 19.99 11.12 0.34
N SER A 104 21.01 10.70 1.09
CA SER A 104 21.73 9.48 0.76
C SER A 104 21.45 8.39 1.78
N PRO A 105 21.10 7.21 1.28
CA PRO A 105 20.80 6.05 2.10
C PRO A 105 22.00 5.46 2.85
N LYS A 106 23.22 5.80 2.46
CA LYS A 106 24.45 5.31 3.11
C LYS A 106 24.68 5.89 4.51
N THR A 107 23.90 6.90 4.90
CA THR A 107 24.12 7.67 6.14
C THR A 107 23.05 7.47 7.20
N HIS A 108 21.98 6.67 6.92
CA HIS A 108 20.92 6.40 7.88
C HIS A 108 21.04 5.01 8.47
N THR A 109 20.79 4.89 9.76
CA THR A 109 20.54 3.58 10.34
C THR A 109 19.14 3.12 9.88
N PRO A 110 18.96 1.84 9.60
CA PRO A 110 17.63 1.30 9.26
C PRO A 110 16.52 1.69 10.24
N ASP A 111 16.83 1.77 11.52
CA ASP A 111 15.88 2.11 12.58
C ASP A 111 15.37 3.55 12.44
N GLU A 112 16.24 4.51 12.08
CA GLU A 112 15.82 5.91 11.83
C GLU A 112 14.82 6.02 10.68
N VAL A 113 15.01 5.23 9.62
CA VAL A 113 14.06 5.19 8.49
C VAL A 113 12.72 4.59 8.94
N LEU A 114 12.75 3.54 9.75
CA LEU A 114 11.55 2.88 10.26
C LEU A 114 10.78 3.76 11.25
N GLU A 115 11.46 4.63 12.01
CA GLU A 115 10.85 5.61 12.94
C GLU A 115 10.30 6.86 12.24
N LEU A 116 10.66 7.10 10.98
CA LEU A 116 10.34 8.34 10.27
C LEU A 116 8.83 8.64 10.24
N ALA A 117 8.01 7.65 9.93
CA ALA A 117 6.55 7.81 9.89
C ALA A 117 5.97 8.18 11.28
N GLU A 118 6.44 7.54 12.35
CA GLU A 118 6.02 7.81 13.72
C GLU A 118 6.41 9.23 14.17
N ASN A 119 7.64 9.64 13.87
CA ASN A 119 8.12 11.00 14.18
C ASN A 119 7.29 12.07 13.46
N ILE A 120 6.92 11.83 12.20
CA ILE A 120 6.04 12.75 11.45
C ILE A 120 4.62 12.74 12.03
N ALA A 121 4.08 11.57 12.37
CA ALA A 121 2.77 11.43 12.95
C ALA A 121 2.65 12.22 14.26
N GLN A 122 3.63 12.10 15.16
CA GLN A 122 3.72 12.84 16.40
C GLN A 122 3.75 14.36 16.16
N LYS A 123 4.57 14.80 15.21
CA LYS A 123 4.71 16.22 14.90
C LYS A 123 3.45 16.84 14.29
N LYS A 124 2.76 16.06 13.42
CA LYS A 124 1.52 16.53 12.78
C LYS A 124 0.28 16.32 13.65
N GLY A 125 0.38 15.60 14.77
CA GLY A 125 -0.75 15.27 15.63
C GLY A 125 -1.81 14.41 14.92
N LYS A 126 -1.42 13.67 13.86
CA LYS A 126 -2.30 12.82 13.06
C LYS A 126 -1.77 11.39 13.03
N ARG A 127 -2.64 10.42 12.92
CA ARG A 127 -2.20 9.02 12.65
C ARG A 127 -1.63 8.91 11.25
N ILE A 128 -0.70 7.99 11.08
CA ILE A 128 -0.20 7.58 9.76
C ILE A 128 -0.54 6.09 9.57
N VAL A 129 -1.06 5.74 8.40
CA VAL A 129 -1.17 4.35 7.97
C VAL A 129 -0.27 4.12 6.77
N VAL A 130 0.72 3.25 6.91
CA VAL A 130 1.66 2.88 5.84
C VAL A 130 1.14 1.62 5.15
N CYS A 131 0.66 1.77 3.92
CA CYS A 131 0.12 0.70 3.09
C CYS A 131 1.22 0.18 2.16
N ILE A 132 1.75 -1.02 2.45
CA ILE A 132 2.86 -1.62 1.69
C ILE A 132 2.34 -2.73 0.79
N ASP A 133 2.37 -2.47 -0.54
CA ASP A 133 2.01 -3.46 -1.56
C ASP A 133 3.18 -4.42 -1.84
N GLU A 134 2.84 -5.64 -2.22
CA GLU A 134 3.74 -6.75 -2.53
C GLU A 134 4.71 -7.09 -1.37
N PHE A 135 4.22 -7.00 -0.11
CA PHE A 135 5.02 -7.18 1.11
C PHE A 135 5.71 -8.55 1.20
N GLN A 136 5.26 -9.57 0.46
CA GLN A 136 5.97 -10.84 0.39
C GLN A 136 7.41 -10.71 -0.12
N GLN A 137 7.78 -9.61 -0.78
CA GLN A 137 9.17 -9.34 -1.19
C GLN A 137 10.12 -9.39 0.00
N ILE A 138 9.69 -8.88 1.18
CA ILE A 138 10.48 -8.99 2.42
C ILE A 138 10.78 -10.45 2.77
N GLY A 139 9.83 -11.36 2.53
CA GLY A 139 10.01 -12.79 2.76
C GLY A 139 10.95 -13.49 1.77
N GLU A 140 11.22 -12.85 0.63
CA GLU A 140 12.05 -13.36 -0.48
C GLU A 140 13.47 -12.74 -0.51
N MET A 141 13.71 -11.71 0.30
CA MET A 141 15.04 -11.07 0.40
C MET A 141 16.07 -11.96 1.09
N PRO A 142 17.35 -11.81 0.74
CA PRO A 142 18.43 -12.33 1.57
C PRO A 142 18.27 -11.80 3.01
N ASP A 143 18.57 -12.63 4.01
CA ASP A 143 18.44 -12.28 5.44
C ASP A 143 17.03 -11.83 5.88
N SER A 144 15.98 -12.27 5.17
CA SER A 144 14.58 -11.99 5.44
C SER A 144 14.20 -12.01 6.93
N VAL A 145 14.69 -13.00 7.70
CA VAL A 145 14.41 -13.12 9.13
C VAL A 145 15.03 -11.97 9.93
N SER A 146 16.23 -11.53 9.58
CA SER A 146 16.91 -10.39 10.22
C SER A 146 16.14 -9.09 9.96
N ILE A 147 15.73 -8.88 8.72
CA ILE A 147 14.89 -7.73 8.31
C ILE A 147 13.59 -7.74 9.12
N GLN A 148 12.87 -8.86 9.17
CA GLN A 148 11.62 -8.98 9.92
C GLN A 148 11.79 -8.73 11.43
N LYS A 149 12.91 -9.18 12.04
CA LYS A 149 13.23 -8.87 13.44
C LYS A 149 13.37 -7.37 13.65
N ARG A 150 14.04 -6.67 12.75
CA ARG A 150 14.22 -5.22 12.82
C ARG A 150 12.89 -4.49 12.64
N LEU A 151 12.09 -4.87 11.64
CA LEU A 151 10.73 -4.33 11.46
C LEU A 151 9.91 -4.50 12.73
N ARG A 152 9.90 -5.69 13.31
CA ARG A 152 9.15 -5.98 14.55
C ARG A 152 9.64 -5.13 15.72
N SER A 153 10.96 -5.03 15.92
CA SER A 153 11.55 -4.31 17.06
C SER A 153 11.19 -2.82 17.07
N VAL A 154 11.04 -2.20 15.88
CA VAL A 154 10.67 -0.78 15.76
C VAL A 154 9.15 -0.63 15.74
N TRP A 155 8.47 -1.31 14.83
CA TRP A 155 7.05 -1.08 14.58
C TRP A 155 6.12 -1.40 15.76
N GLN A 156 6.47 -2.38 16.60
CA GLN A 156 5.66 -2.73 17.77
C GLN A 156 5.58 -1.63 18.83
N HIS A 157 6.48 -0.65 18.81
CA HIS A 157 6.52 0.45 19.76
C HIS A 157 5.83 1.72 19.25
N GLN A 158 5.47 1.76 17.98
CA GLN A 158 4.78 2.89 17.37
C GLN A 158 3.32 2.96 17.82
N ARG A 159 2.83 4.15 18.08
CA ARG A 159 1.48 4.40 18.62
C ARG A 159 0.58 5.18 17.68
N LEU A 160 1.16 6.02 16.86
CA LEU A 160 0.44 6.82 15.88
C LEU A 160 0.60 6.29 14.45
N THR A 161 1.55 5.39 14.23
CA THR A 161 1.74 4.73 12.94
C THR A 161 1.20 3.30 12.98
N SER A 162 0.45 2.93 11.96
CA SER A 162 -0.01 1.56 11.71
C SER A 162 0.31 1.12 10.30
N TYR A 163 0.22 -0.18 10.06
CA TYR A 163 0.64 -0.79 8.80
C TYR A 163 -0.48 -1.60 8.18
N CYS A 164 -0.71 -1.39 6.87
CA CYS A 164 -1.49 -2.28 6.04
C CYS A 164 -0.54 -3.02 5.10
N LEU A 165 -0.22 -4.27 5.42
CA LEU A 165 0.74 -5.09 4.69
C LEU A 165 -0.01 -6.06 3.79
N PHE A 166 0.17 -5.96 2.49
CA PHE A 166 -0.59 -6.79 1.56
C PHE A 166 0.26 -7.31 0.41
N GLY A 167 -0.17 -8.45 -0.13
CA GLY A 167 0.56 -9.12 -1.19
C GLY A 167 -0.24 -10.23 -1.85
N SER A 168 0.28 -10.71 -2.97
CA SER A 168 -0.40 -11.67 -3.84
C SER A 168 0.07 -13.12 -3.66
N LYS A 169 1.26 -13.35 -3.11
CA LYS A 169 1.80 -14.68 -2.86
C LYS A 169 1.34 -15.20 -1.50
N LYS A 170 0.13 -15.79 -1.46
CA LYS A 170 -0.51 -16.27 -0.23
C LYS A 170 0.43 -17.10 0.63
N HIS A 171 1.17 -18.04 0.05
CA HIS A 171 2.06 -18.94 0.80
C HIS A 171 3.17 -18.18 1.52
N THR A 172 3.84 -17.25 0.82
CA THR A 172 4.91 -16.43 1.41
C THR A 172 4.37 -15.52 2.51
N MET A 173 3.21 -14.86 2.27
CA MET A 173 2.54 -14.03 3.28
C MET A 173 2.19 -14.86 4.53
N MET A 174 1.63 -16.05 4.36
CA MET A 174 1.31 -16.93 5.49
C MET A 174 2.58 -17.36 6.25
N ASN A 175 3.67 -17.66 5.54
CA ASN A 175 4.94 -17.98 6.19
C ASN A 175 5.46 -16.83 7.06
N VAL A 176 5.39 -15.58 6.56
CA VAL A 176 5.85 -14.39 7.28
C VAL A 176 5.00 -14.12 8.54
N PHE A 177 3.65 -14.24 8.44
CA PHE A 177 2.76 -13.74 9.47
C PHE A 177 2.07 -14.81 10.34
N GLN A 178 1.98 -16.05 9.88
CA GLN A 178 1.26 -17.12 10.62
C GLN A 178 2.19 -18.21 11.19
N LYS A 179 3.43 -18.29 10.73
CA LYS A 179 4.39 -19.24 11.28
C LYS A 179 4.94 -18.72 12.60
N LYS A 180 4.71 -19.46 13.70
CA LYS A 180 5.09 -19.07 15.08
C LYS A 180 6.56 -18.70 15.26
N SER A 181 7.46 -19.28 14.46
CA SER A 181 8.90 -19.00 14.54
C SER A 181 9.33 -17.71 13.82
N MET A 182 8.41 -17.04 13.13
CA MET A 182 8.74 -15.84 12.37
C MET A 182 8.52 -14.55 13.19
N PRO A 183 9.39 -13.54 13.03
CA PRO A 183 9.34 -12.33 13.84
C PRO A 183 8.02 -11.56 13.76
N LEU A 184 7.38 -11.54 12.57
CA LEU A 184 6.12 -10.84 12.34
C LEU A 184 4.88 -11.71 12.63
N TYR A 185 5.05 -12.85 13.35
CA TYR A 185 3.91 -13.67 13.76
C TYR A 185 2.88 -12.84 14.53
N GLN A 186 1.60 -12.95 14.12
CA GLN A 186 0.46 -12.21 14.69
C GLN A 186 0.70 -10.69 14.80
N PHE A 187 1.33 -10.09 13.81
CA PHE A 187 1.63 -8.65 13.79
C PHE A 187 0.39 -7.76 13.64
N GLY A 188 -0.68 -8.26 13.05
CA GLY A 188 -1.90 -7.47 12.80
C GLY A 188 -3.15 -8.32 12.57
N ASP A 189 -4.26 -7.64 12.31
CA ASP A 189 -5.55 -8.24 11.97
C ASP A 189 -5.53 -8.81 10.55
N PHE A 190 -5.92 -10.08 10.41
CA PHE A 190 -5.92 -10.76 9.12
C PHE A 190 -7.23 -10.54 8.38
N LYS A 191 -7.11 -10.05 7.17
CA LYS A 191 -8.20 -9.91 6.21
C LYS A 191 -7.91 -10.75 4.98
N TYR A 192 -8.85 -11.61 4.64
CA TYR A 192 -8.84 -12.34 3.37
C TYR A 192 -9.84 -11.66 2.44
N LEU A 193 -9.38 -11.30 1.25
CA LEU A 193 -10.26 -10.75 0.25
C LEU A 193 -10.84 -11.90 -0.57
N ASP A 194 -12.15 -12.06 -0.51
CA ASP A 194 -12.90 -13.02 -1.30
C ASP A 194 -13.24 -12.46 -2.69
N LYS A 195 -13.74 -13.32 -3.57
CA LYS A 195 -14.31 -12.89 -4.85
C LYS A 195 -15.51 -11.98 -4.62
N ILE A 196 -15.64 -10.98 -5.46
CA ILE A 196 -16.84 -10.13 -5.46
C ILE A 196 -18.04 -10.98 -5.90
N PRO A 197 -19.15 -10.98 -5.13
CA PRO A 197 -20.35 -11.73 -5.48
C PRO A 197 -20.91 -11.33 -6.85
N THR A 198 -21.47 -12.31 -7.56
CA THR A 198 -22.04 -12.09 -8.91
C THR A 198 -23.11 -10.97 -8.91
N ASN A 199 -23.98 -10.92 -7.91
CA ASN A 199 -25.02 -9.87 -7.84
C ASN A 199 -24.40 -8.47 -7.75
N THR A 200 -23.36 -8.28 -6.94
CA THR A 200 -22.62 -7.00 -6.83
C THR A 200 -21.96 -6.63 -8.16
N TRP A 201 -21.42 -7.62 -8.88
CA TRP A 201 -20.87 -7.39 -10.22
C TRP A 201 -21.94 -6.98 -11.22
N ILE A 202 -23.11 -7.64 -11.22
CA ILE A 202 -24.23 -7.30 -12.12
C ILE A 202 -24.63 -5.84 -11.91
N GLU A 203 -24.88 -5.43 -10.67
CA GLU A 203 -25.23 -4.05 -10.33
C GLU A 203 -24.17 -3.06 -10.83
N TYR A 204 -22.91 -3.36 -10.58
CA TYR A 204 -21.79 -2.52 -11.02
C TYR A 204 -21.71 -2.41 -12.55
N ILE A 205 -21.77 -3.52 -13.27
CA ILE A 205 -21.67 -3.54 -14.73
C ILE A 205 -22.83 -2.78 -15.36
N VAL A 206 -24.07 -3.06 -14.94
CA VAL A 206 -25.27 -2.38 -15.46
C VAL A 206 -25.20 -0.88 -15.21
N GLN A 207 -24.79 -0.45 -14.02
CA GLN A 207 -24.65 0.96 -13.71
C GLN A 207 -23.56 1.63 -14.56
N HIS A 208 -22.41 0.99 -14.72
CA HIS A 208 -21.31 1.54 -15.54
C HIS A 208 -21.64 1.66 -17.03
N PHE A 209 -22.44 0.75 -17.58
CA PHE A 209 -22.96 0.87 -18.95
C PHE A 209 -23.92 2.06 -19.04
N LYS A 210 -24.83 2.20 -18.09
CA LYS A 210 -25.79 3.30 -18.02
C LYS A 210 -25.11 4.66 -17.91
N ASP A 211 -24.07 4.79 -17.08
CA ASP A 211 -23.29 6.02 -16.89
C ASP A 211 -22.62 6.49 -18.19
N ARG A 212 -22.43 5.57 -19.15
CA ARG A 212 -21.86 5.84 -20.48
C ARG A 212 -22.91 5.80 -21.61
N GLN A 213 -24.20 5.96 -21.24
CA GLN A 213 -25.32 6.02 -22.18
C GLN A 213 -25.49 4.73 -23.03
N ARG A 214 -25.17 3.58 -22.43
CA ARG A 214 -25.37 2.26 -23.03
C ARG A 214 -26.16 1.37 -22.09
N THR A 215 -26.69 0.28 -22.64
CA THR A 215 -27.48 -0.69 -21.86
C THR A 215 -26.91 -2.08 -22.03
N ILE A 216 -26.94 -2.83 -20.95
CA ILE A 216 -26.67 -4.27 -20.90
C ILE A 216 -27.73 -4.92 -20.03
N SER A 217 -28.20 -6.10 -20.41
CA SER A 217 -29.17 -6.80 -19.56
C SER A 217 -28.47 -7.40 -18.32
N PRO A 218 -29.17 -7.50 -17.18
CA PRO A 218 -28.63 -8.16 -15.99
C PRO A 218 -28.22 -9.62 -16.25
N GLU A 219 -28.94 -10.32 -17.15
CA GLU A 219 -28.63 -11.70 -17.53
C GLU A 219 -27.27 -11.77 -18.21
N LEU A 220 -27.01 -10.94 -19.21
CA LEU A 220 -25.73 -10.89 -19.93
C LEU A 220 -24.58 -10.46 -19.00
N ALA A 221 -24.82 -9.49 -18.09
CA ALA A 221 -23.85 -9.13 -17.07
C ALA A 221 -23.53 -10.31 -16.13
N GLY A 222 -24.53 -11.11 -15.78
CA GLY A 222 -24.39 -12.34 -15.00
C GLY A 222 -23.58 -13.41 -15.75
N ASP A 223 -23.80 -13.57 -17.04
CA ASP A 223 -23.08 -14.54 -17.89
C ASP A 223 -21.61 -14.14 -18.06
N ILE A 224 -21.31 -12.85 -18.20
CA ILE A 224 -19.93 -12.34 -18.13
C ILE A 224 -19.25 -12.81 -16.85
N CYS A 225 -19.89 -12.60 -15.70
CA CYS A 225 -19.32 -12.97 -14.40
C CYS A 225 -19.06 -14.47 -14.27
N LYS A 226 -20.03 -15.28 -14.67
CA LYS A 226 -19.97 -16.75 -14.60
C LYS A 226 -18.87 -17.30 -15.52
N SER A 227 -18.76 -16.78 -16.75
CA SER A 227 -17.79 -17.26 -17.74
C SER A 227 -16.33 -17.15 -17.29
N VAL A 228 -16.05 -16.20 -16.38
CA VAL A 228 -14.71 -15.96 -15.81
C VAL A 228 -14.64 -16.22 -14.31
N ASP A 229 -15.59 -16.96 -13.76
CA ASP A 229 -15.63 -17.39 -12.35
C ASP A 229 -15.43 -16.19 -11.38
N ASN A 230 -16.04 -15.05 -11.66
CA ASN A 230 -15.94 -13.81 -10.87
C ASN A 230 -14.50 -13.30 -10.64
N TYR A 231 -13.54 -13.67 -11.49
CA TYR A 231 -12.21 -13.09 -11.41
C TYR A 231 -12.24 -11.60 -11.78
N SER A 232 -12.00 -10.73 -10.82
CA SER A 232 -12.22 -9.28 -10.94
C SER A 232 -11.60 -8.66 -12.19
N SER A 233 -10.34 -9.01 -12.52
CA SER A 233 -9.69 -8.48 -13.72
C SER A 233 -10.31 -8.99 -15.02
N TYR A 234 -10.77 -10.23 -15.05
CA TYR A 234 -11.39 -10.82 -16.23
C TYR A 234 -12.83 -10.35 -16.41
N VAL A 235 -13.57 -10.18 -15.31
CA VAL A 235 -14.92 -9.54 -15.36
C VAL A 235 -14.81 -8.15 -15.98
N GLN A 236 -13.89 -7.32 -15.50
CA GLN A 236 -13.68 -5.97 -16.06
C GLN A 236 -13.25 -6.01 -17.52
N GLN A 237 -12.31 -6.89 -17.89
CA GLN A 237 -11.84 -7.02 -19.28
C GLN A 237 -12.95 -7.47 -20.22
N LEU A 238 -13.72 -8.49 -19.84
CA LEU A 238 -14.80 -9.00 -20.66
C LEU A 238 -15.95 -8.00 -20.77
N SER A 239 -16.30 -7.32 -19.68
CA SER A 239 -17.28 -6.24 -19.69
C SER A 239 -16.88 -5.09 -20.64
N TRP A 240 -15.59 -4.75 -20.65
CA TRP A 240 -15.05 -3.76 -21.58
C TRP A 240 -15.16 -4.21 -23.03
N LEU A 241 -14.84 -5.46 -23.36
CA LEU A 241 -14.99 -6.02 -24.70
C LEU A 241 -16.46 -5.98 -25.16
N VAL A 242 -17.40 -6.41 -24.32
CA VAL A 242 -18.83 -6.36 -24.64
C VAL A 242 -19.27 -4.90 -24.83
N PHE A 243 -18.81 -3.98 -24.00
CA PHE A 243 -19.10 -2.56 -24.14
C PHE A 243 -18.63 -2.01 -25.50
N SER A 244 -17.41 -2.38 -25.94
CA SER A 244 -16.85 -1.94 -27.22
C SER A 244 -17.63 -2.49 -28.42
N LEU A 245 -18.09 -3.74 -28.37
CA LEU A 245 -18.91 -4.33 -29.44
C LEU A 245 -20.28 -3.65 -29.60
N ILE A 246 -20.91 -3.22 -28.53
CA ILE A 246 -22.17 -2.46 -28.59
C ILE A 246 -21.98 -1.11 -29.29
N ASP A 247 -20.79 -0.51 -29.22
CA ASP A 247 -20.47 0.76 -29.88
C ASP A 247 -20.38 0.65 -31.41
N GLU A 248 -19.96 -0.51 -31.89
CA GLU A 248 -19.82 -0.80 -33.33
C GLU A 248 -21.16 -1.15 -34.03
N GLY A 249 -22.28 -1.07 -33.31
CA GLY A 249 -23.62 -1.24 -33.89
C GLY A 249 -24.01 -2.67 -34.23
N GLN A 250 -23.44 -3.66 -33.53
CA GLN A 250 -23.84 -5.07 -33.61
C GLN A 250 -24.67 -5.52 -32.44
#